data_39f7330ea50b16fe0d0696dc3e80128e
#
_entry.id   39f7330ea50b16fe0d0696dc3e80128e
#
_cell.length_a   1.000
_cell.length_b   1.000
_cell.length_c   1.000
_cell.angle_alpha   90.00
_cell.angle_beta   90.00
_cell.angle_gamma   90.00
#
_symmetry.space_group_name_H-M   'P 1'
#
loop_
_entity.id
_entity.type
_entity.pdbx_description
1 polymer ?
#
loop_
_entity_poly.entity_id
_entity_poly.type
_entity_poly.pdbx_seq_one_letter_code
_entity_poly.pdbx_strand_id
1 'polypeptide(L)'
;MWERKKQRGYEKKLRNEDDEPIRLPNPMVGFGVPAEPCPVFHRTLPEAAVGPPYFYYENVALAPKGVWSTISRFLYDVEPEFVDSKYFCATARKRGYIHNLPIQNRFPLLPLPPLTIYEALPLTRKWWPSWDTRTKLNCIQTCVGSAKLTDRIRKALEEWDGVPPMSVQKYVLDECRKWNLVWVGRNKLAPLEPDEVEMLLGFPRNHTRGGGISRTDRYKSLGNSFQVDIFILFLSYFLNEVFPISDSIIHLNIFYLNC
;
A
#
# COMPACT_ATOMS: atom_id res chain seq x y z
N MET A 1 34.89 2.86 -8.34
CA MET A 1 35.12 4.09 -7.54
C MET A 1 34.00 5.12 -7.68
N TRP A 2 33.36 5.24 -8.83
CA TRP A 2 32.26 6.21 -9.10
C TRP A 2 30.94 5.82 -8.46
N GLU A 3 30.59 4.55 -8.44
CA GLU A 3 29.36 4.05 -7.79
C GLU A 3 29.35 4.20 -6.27
N ARG A 4 30.50 4.00 -5.61
CA ARG A 4 30.64 4.25 -4.16
C ARG A 4 30.47 5.74 -3.78
N LYS A 5 30.84 6.68 -4.68
CA LYS A 5 30.59 8.12 -4.47
C LYS A 5 29.14 8.49 -4.63
N LYS A 6 28.40 7.85 -5.56
CA LYS A 6 26.96 8.08 -5.78
C LYS A 6 26.13 7.52 -4.61
N GLN A 7 26.50 6.35 -4.10
CA GLN A 7 25.84 5.72 -2.96
C GLN A 7 26.06 6.51 -1.66
N ARG A 8 27.30 7.00 -1.41
CA ARG A 8 27.59 7.91 -0.29
C ARG A 8 26.91 9.27 -0.42
N GLY A 9 26.71 9.77 -1.63
CA GLY A 9 25.94 10.99 -1.88
C GLY A 9 24.46 10.83 -1.61
N TYR A 10 23.90 9.65 -1.88
CA TYR A 10 22.49 9.32 -1.60
C TYR A 10 22.27 9.10 -0.10
N GLU A 11 23.17 8.38 0.57
CA GLU A 11 23.14 8.18 2.01
C GLU A 11 23.36 9.49 2.78
N LYS A 12 24.20 10.40 2.25
CA LYS A 12 24.43 11.72 2.83
C LYS A 12 23.27 12.68 2.62
N LYS A 13 22.49 12.52 1.53
CA LYS A 13 21.23 13.25 1.30
C LYS A 13 20.08 12.76 2.19
N LEU A 14 20.11 11.49 2.60
CA LEU A 14 19.16 10.91 3.55
C LEU A 14 19.54 11.23 5.01
N ARG A 15 20.76 11.71 5.28
CA ARG A 15 21.26 12.09 6.60
C ARG A 15 21.31 13.59 6.86
N ASN A 16 20.78 14.42 5.96
CA ASN A 16 20.75 15.86 6.20
C ASN A 16 19.54 16.25 7.03
N GLU A 17 19.84 16.61 8.23
CA GLU A 17 19.25 17.65 9.08
C GLU A 17 18.00 17.38 9.90
N ASP A 18 17.30 16.26 9.76
CA ASP A 18 16.23 15.95 10.73
C ASP A 18 16.19 14.42 10.99
N ASP A 19 17.12 13.91 11.81
CA ASP A 19 17.03 12.56 12.41
C ASP A 19 15.90 12.45 13.46
N GLU A 20 15.03 13.44 13.56
CA GLU A 20 13.78 13.28 14.29
C GLU A 20 12.83 12.42 13.45
N PRO A 21 12.27 11.35 14.04
CA PRO A 21 11.27 10.55 13.37
C PRO A 21 10.13 11.47 12.93
N ILE A 22 9.73 11.38 11.65
CA ILE A 22 8.61 12.16 11.10
C ILE A 22 7.39 11.85 11.97
N ARG A 23 7.00 12.78 12.81
CA ARG A 23 5.80 12.69 13.62
C ARG A 23 4.63 13.08 12.73
N LEU A 24 3.71 12.15 12.54
CA LEU A 24 2.43 12.46 11.91
C LEU A 24 1.66 13.42 12.83
N PRO A 25 0.99 14.45 12.29
CA PRO A 25 0.20 15.39 13.09
C PRO A 25 -0.95 14.68 13.83
N ASN A 26 -1.48 13.59 13.24
CA ASN A 26 -2.53 12.76 13.81
C ASN A 26 -2.09 11.30 13.87
N PRO A 27 -2.59 10.47 14.80
CA PRO A 27 -2.27 9.05 14.88
C PRO A 27 -2.74 8.31 13.62
N MET A 28 -2.07 7.21 13.30
CA MET A 28 -2.47 6.32 12.21
C MET A 28 -3.76 5.60 12.61
N VAL A 29 -4.81 5.70 11.81
CA VAL A 29 -6.12 5.08 12.08
C VAL A 29 -6.28 3.81 11.26
N GLY A 30 -6.73 2.73 11.89
CA GLY A 30 -7.25 1.54 11.22
C GLY A 30 -8.77 1.53 11.35
N PHE A 31 -9.50 1.54 10.26
CA PHE A 31 -10.97 1.59 10.29
C PHE A 31 -11.56 0.23 10.67
N GLY A 32 -12.13 0.13 11.87
CA GLY A 32 -13.01 -0.99 12.27
C GLY A 32 -12.38 -2.39 12.20
N VAL A 33 -11.05 -2.50 12.25
CA VAL A 33 -10.37 -3.79 12.28
C VAL A 33 -10.49 -4.38 13.67
N PRO A 34 -11.04 -5.59 13.85
CA PRO A 34 -11.35 -6.16 15.17
C PRO A 34 -10.15 -6.35 16.11
N ALA A 35 -8.93 -6.28 15.62
CA ALA A 35 -7.71 -6.62 16.37
C ALA A 35 -7.01 -5.44 17.03
N GLU A 36 -7.39 -4.18 16.74
CA GLU A 36 -6.83 -3.01 17.42
C GLU A 36 -7.96 -2.10 17.93
N PRO A 37 -7.88 -1.60 19.18
CA PRO A 37 -8.80 -0.58 19.64
C PRO A 37 -8.63 0.64 18.75
N CYS A 38 -9.56 0.86 17.84
CA CYS A 38 -9.59 2.06 17.02
C CYS A 38 -9.72 3.26 17.97
N PRO A 39 -8.74 4.16 18.02
CA PRO A 39 -9.03 5.47 18.56
C PRO A 39 -10.18 6.03 17.74
N VAL A 40 -11.30 6.30 18.38
CA VAL A 40 -12.43 6.99 17.74
C VAL A 40 -11.91 8.36 17.35
N PHE A 41 -11.61 8.55 16.10
CA PHE A 41 -11.17 9.84 15.60
C PHE A 41 -12.40 10.69 15.35
N HIS A 42 -12.66 11.62 16.28
CA HIS A 42 -13.68 12.65 16.11
C HIS A 42 -13.05 13.81 15.33
N ARG A 43 -13.42 13.93 14.07
CA ARG A 43 -13.03 15.04 13.22
C ARG A 43 -14.20 16.02 13.09
N THR A 44 -13.95 17.27 13.40
CA THR A 44 -14.86 18.38 13.10
C THR A 44 -14.36 19.06 11.81
N LEU A 45 -15.23 19.15 10.80
CA LEU A 45 -14.91 19.89 9.59
C LEU A 45 -15.04 21.39 9.86
N PRO A 46 -14.12 22.22 9.34
CA PRO A 46 -14.31 23.67 9.26
C PRO A 46 -15.58 23.99 8.50
N GLU A 47 -16.29 25.04 8.86
CA GLU A 47 -17.57 25.45 8.24
C GLU A 47 -17.48 25.56 6.72
N ALA A 48 -16.39 26.14 6.22
CA ALA A 48 -16.13 26.28 4.79
C ALA A 48 -15.93 24.95 4.04
N ALA A 49 -15.72 23.84 4.76
CA ALA A 49 -15.55 22.50 4.19
C ALA A 49 -16.81 21.63 4.32
N VAL A 50 -17.88 22.13 4.91
CA VAL A 50 -19.10 21.35 5.10
C VAL A 50 -19.93 21.30 3.82
N GLY A 51 -20.27 20.08 3.38
CA GLY A 51 -21.09 19.85 2.18
C GLY A 51 -20.34 19.97 0.85
N PRO A 52 -21.06 20.08 -0.28
CA PRO A 52 -20.46 20.18 -1.61
C PRO A 52 -19.77 21.54 -1.84
N PRO A 53 -18.72 21.59 -2.69
CA PRO A 53 -18.19 20.45 -3.44
C PRO A 53 -17.41 19.47 -2.55
N TYR A 54 -17.66 18.17 -2.76
CA TYR A 54 -16.90 17.14 -2.06
C TYR A 54 -15.53 16.95 -2.71
N PHE A 55 -14.50 16.77 -1.87
CA PHE A 55 -13.14 16.53 -2.31
C PHE A 55 -12.47 15.40 -1.52
N TYR A 56 -11.50 14.77 -2.17
CA TYR A 56 -10.68 13.72 -1.59
C TYR A 56 -9.28 13.82 -2.15
N TYR A 57 -8.31 14.03 -1.27
CA TYR A 57 -6.89 14.13 -1.60
C TYR A 57 -6.11 13.04 -0.88
N GLU A 58 -5.23 12.36 -1.58
CA GLU A 58 -4.33 11.33 -1.04
C GLU A 58 -2.87 11.66 -1.35
N ASN A 59 -1.98 11.42 -0.39
CA ASN A 59 -0.55 11.41 -0.61
C ASN A 59 0.16 10.45 0.36
N VAL A 60 1.48 10.25 0.19
CA VAL A 60 2.30 9.46 1.12
C VAL A 60 2.24 10.08 2.51
N ALA A 61 2.00 9.25 3.54
CA ALA A 61 1.89 9.75 4.93
C ALA A 61 3.19 10.42 5.39
N LEU A 62 4.34 9.81 5.05
CA LEU A 62 5.66 10.29 5.43
C LEU A 62 6.19 11.31 4.40
N ALA A 63 5.40 12.35 4.12
CA ALA A 63 5.82 13.49 3.33
C ALA A 63 6.79 14.39 4.16
N PRO A 64 7.62 15.22 3.51
CA PRO A 64 8.47 16.17 4.22
C PRO A 64 7.71 17.04 5.20
N LYS A 65 8.41 17.50 6.26
CA LYS A 65 7.83 18.36 7.30
C LYS A 65 7.12 19.57 6.69
N GLY A 66 5.93 19.87 7.18
CA GLY A 66 5.11 21.00 6.71
C GLY A 66 4.31 20.77 5.42
N VAL A 67 4.53 19.69 4.69
CA VAL A 67 3.76 19.41 3.46
C VAL A 67 2.28 19.25 3.77
N TRP A 68 1.94 18.45 4.80
CA TRP A 68 0.54 18.21 5.17
C TRP A 68 -0.17 19.47 5.65
N SER A 69 0.47 20.31 6.48
CA SER A 69 -0.10 21.58 6.90
C SER A 69 -0.26 22.58 5.75
N THR A 70 0.66 22.54 4.78
CA THR A 70 0.54 23.38 3.58
C THR A 70 -0.65 22.94 2.73
N ILE A 71 -0.81 21.62 2.49
CA ILE A 71 -1.93 21.10 1.70
C ILE A 71 -3.25 21.37 2.41
N SER A 72 -3.31 21.15 3.73
CA SER A 72 -4.50 21.42 4.56
C SER A 72 -5.02 22.83 4.38
N ARG A 73 -4.13 23.86 4.42
CA ARG A 73 -4.51 25.26 4.19
C ARG A 73 -5.18 25.51 2.84
N PHE A 74 -4.77 24.79 1.80
CA PHE A 74 -5.41 24.91 0.47
C PHE A 74 -6.69 24.09 0.37
N LEU A 75 -6.97 23.22 1.34
CA LEU A 75 -8.16 22.38 1.43
C LEU A 75 -9.00 22.74 2.67
N TYR A 76 -9.25 24.03 2.82
CA TYR A 76 -10.13 24.61 3.85
C TYR A 76 -9.69 24.31 5.28
N ASP A 77 -8.39 24.15 5.53
CA ASP A 77 -7.81 23.79 6.84
C ASP A 77 -8.32 22.44 7.39
N VAL A 78 -8.80 21.56 6.53
CA VAL A 78 -9.20 20.21 6.92
C VAL A 78 -7.98 19.40 7.34
N GLU A 79 -8.02 18.85 8.55
CA GLU A 79 -6.92 18.04 9.08
C GLU A 79 -6.79 16.70 8.34
N PRO A 80 -5.55 16.24 8.10
CA PRO A 80 -5.31 14.96 7.46
C PRO A 80 -5.61 13.77 8.39
N GLU A 81 -6.17 12.71 7.82
CA GLU A 81 -6.25 11.39 8.42
C GLU A 81 -5.15 10.50 7.85
N PHE A 82 -4.51 9.66 8.69
CA PHE A 82 -3.45 8.75 8.26
C PHE A 82 -3.87 7.30 8.42
N VAL A 83 -3.65 6.50 7.39
CA VAL A 83 -4.04 5.09 7.36
C VAL A 83 -2.90 4.23 6.82
N ASP A 84 -2.64 3.10 7.48
CA ASP A 84 -1.77 2.04 6.94
C ASP A 84 -2.63 0.84 6.54
N SER A 85 -2.65 0.51 5.26
CA SER A 85 -3.44 -0.62 4.74
C SER A 85 -3.03 -1.99 5.31
N LYS A 86 -1.85 -2.10 5.94
CA LYS A 86 -1.41 -3.36 6.58
C LYS A 86 -2.39 -3.93 7.60
N TYR A 87 -3.25 -3.09 8.18
CA TYR A 87 -4.23 -3.52 9.19
C TYR A 87 -5.41 -4.29 8.58
N PHE A 88 -5.67 -4.15 7.29
CA PHE A 88 -6.81 -4.80 6.62
C PHE A 88 -6.50 -5.42 5.26
N CYS A 89 -5.25 -5.38 4.79
CA CYS A 89 -4.85 -6.12 3.59
C CYS A 89 -3.42 -6.67 3.69
N ALA A 90 -3.03 -7.49 2.72
CA ALA A 90 -1.72 -8.15 2.70
C ALA A 90 -0.54 -7.21 2.42
N THR A 91 -0.80 -5.95 2.05
CA THR A 91 0.24 -4.95 1.73
C THR A 91 0.21 -3.79 2.72
N ALA A 92 1.39 -3.32 3.14
CA ALA A 92 1.52 -2.09 3.88
C ALA A 92 1.49 -0.90 2.91
N ARG A 93 0.67 0.13 3.19
CA ARG A 93 0.60 1.37 2.41
C ARG A 93 0.19 2.52 3.32
N LYS A 94 1.18 3.24 3.83
CA LYS A 94 0.96 4.40 4.68
C LYS A 94 0.60 5.61 3.85
N ARG A 95 -0.61 6.11 4.01
CA ARG A 95 -1.15 7.27 3.29
C ARG A 95 -1.79 8.26 4.25
N GLY A 96 -1.77 9.51 3.84
CA GLY A 96 -2.53 10.56 4.45
C GLY A 96 -3.62 11.02 3.50
N TYR A 97 -4.76 11.39 4.05
CA TYR A 97 -5.97 11.76 3.33
C TYR A 97 -6.52 13.06 3.87
N ILE A 98 -6.83 14.00 2.99
CA ILE A 98 -7.60 15.21 3.33
C ILE A 98 -8.87 15.18 2.50
N HIS A 99 -10.02 15.19 3.16
CA HIS A 99 -11.32 15.11 2.49
C HIS A 99 -12.41 15.71 3.37
N ASN A 100 -13.50 16.12 2.77
CA ASN A 100 -14.70 16.59 3.49
C ASN A 100 -15.86 15.59 3.42
N LEU A 101 -15.59 14.33 3.08
CA LEU A 101 -16.60 13.28 3.10
C LEU A 101 -17.07 13.03 4.54
N PRO A 102 -18.36 12.72 4.77
CA PRO A 102 -18.86 12.33 6.07
C PRO A 102 -18.10 11.12 6.62
N ILE A 103 -17.85 11.11 7.93
CA ILE A 103 -17.12 10.04 8.60
C ILE A 103 -17.98 9.22 9.57
N GLN A 104 -19.22 9.67 9.79
CA GLN A 104 -20.20 8.99 10.62
C GLN A 104 -20.56 7.65 9.94
N ASN A 105 -20.76 6.62 10.74
CA ASN A 105 -21.23 5.31 10.25
C ASN A 105 -20.32 4.64 9.21
N ARG A 106 -19.02 4.86 9.27
CA ARG A 106 -18.06 4.04 8.51
C ARG A 106 -18.22 2.58 8.94
N PHE A 107 -18.48 1.69 7.98
CA PHE A 107 -18.62 0.28 8.28
C PHE A 107 -17.39 -0.53 7.83
N PRO A 108 -17.19 -1.72 8.43
CA PRO A 108 -16.11 -2.59 8.02
C PRO A 108 -16.28 -3.01 6.55
N LEU A 109 -15.15 -3.13 5.85
CA LEU A 109 -15.11 -3.72 4.51
C LEU A 109 -15.61 -5.18 4.56
N LEU A 110 -16.59 -5.51 3.74
CA LEU A 110 -17.06 -6.88 3.57
C LEU A 110 -17.22 -7.17 2.06
N PRO A 111 -16.61 -8.26 1.52
CA PRO A 111 -15.70 -9.17 2.24
C PRO A 111 -14.36 -8.51 2.56
N LEU A 112 -13.72 -8.94 3.66
CA LEU A 112 -12.38 -8.47 4.01
C LEU A 112 -11.37 -8.86 2.93
N PRO A 113 -10.49 -7.94 2.52
CA PRO A 113 -9.37 -8.28 1.66
C PRO A 113 -8.44 -9.32 2.31
N PRO A 114 -7.65 -10.08 1.53
CA PRO A 114 -6.65 -10.99 2.08
C PRO A 114 -5.72 -10.26 3.05
N LEU A 115 -5.63 -10.74 4.28
CA LEU A 115 -4.81 -10.11 5.32
C LEU A 115 -3.34 -10.52 5.24
N THR A 116 -3.05 -11.70 4.71
CA THR A 116 -1.69 -12.23 4.63
C THR A 116 -1.27 -12.52 3.20
N ILE A 117 0.05 -12.63 2.99
CA ILE A 117 0.61 -13.06 1.69
C ILE A 117 0.04 -14.42 1.28
N TYR A 118 -0.17 -15.34 2.23
CA TYR A 118 -0.66 -16.69 1.94
C TYR A 118 -2.13 -16.72 1.53
N GLU A 119 -2.94 -15.81 2.07
CA GLU A 119 -4.34 -15.65 1.66
C GLU A 119 -4.44 -15.01 0.28
N ALA A 120 -3.62 -13.99 0.02
CA ALA A 120 -3.58 -13.30 -1.26
C ALA A 120 -2.99 -14.17 -2.38
N LEU A 121 -1.94 -14.94 -2.07
CA LEU A 121 -1.14 -15.72 -3.02
C LEU A 121 -0.99 -17.17 -2.54
N PRO A 122 -2.07 -17.94 -2.48
CA PRO A 122 -2.07 -19.27 -1.84
C PRO A 122 -1.11 -20.28 -2.50
N LEU A 123 -0.83 -20.13 -3.79
CA LEU A 123 0.10 -21.00 -4.52
C LEU A 123 1.56 -20.85 -4.07
N THR A 124 1.90 -19.74 -3.40
CA THR A 124 3.26 -19.48 -2.91
C THR A 124 3.56 -20.26 -1.64
N ARG A 125 2.54 -20.61 -0.84
CA ARG A 125 2.67 -21.20 0.49
C ARG A 125 3.52 -22.47 0.50
N LYS A 126 3.38 -23.34 -0.49
CA LYS A 126 4.13 -24.62 -0.58
C LYS A 126 5.63 -24.44 -0.80
N TRP A 127 6.05 -23.27 -1.26
CA TRP A 127 7.45 -22.94 -1.53
C TRP A 127 8.10 -22.06 -0.45
N TRP A 128 7.30 -21.62 0.52
CA TRP A 128 7.73 -20.67 1.53
C TRP A 128 8.61 -21.37 2.57
N PRO A 129 9.89 -20.98 2.73
CA PRO A 129 10.76 -21.62 3.69
C PRO A 129 10.40 -21.20 5.12
N SER A 130 10.63 -22.10 6.09
CA SER A 130 10.29 -21.88 7.49
C SER A 130 11.00 -20.68 8.14
N TRP A 131 12.14 -20.29 7.61
CA TRP A 131 12.91 -19.15 8.10
C TRP A 131 12.43 -17.79 7.54
N ASP A 132 11.57 -17.77 6.52
CA ASP A 132 10.95 -16.54 6.02
C ASP A 132 9.62 -16.29 6.77
N THR A 133 9.70 -15.42 7.77
CA THR A 133 8.58 -15.12 8.67
C THR A 133 7.67 -13.98 8.17
N ARG A 134 7.86 -13.49 6.95
CA ARG A 134 7.03 -12.42 6.39
C ARG A 134 5.59 -12.90 6.19
N THR A 135 4.66 -12.14 6.71
CA THR A 135 3.21 -12.35 6.51
C THR A 135 2.57 -11.24 5.69
N LYS A 136 3.26 -10.10 5.55
CA LYS A 136 2.81 -8.91 4.82
C LYS A 136 3.86 -8.50 3.79
N LEU A 137 3.38 -7.90 2.71
CA LEU A 137 4.20 -7.21 1.71
C LEU A 137 4.40 -5.74 2.12
N ASN A 138 5.48 -5.15 1.65
CA ASN A 138 5.70 -3.71 1.77
C ASN A 138 4.84 -2.95 0.75
N CYS A 139 4.88 -1.63 0.81
CA CYS A 139 4.19 -0.77 -0.15
C CYS A 139 4.55 -1.17 -1.59
N ILE A 140 3.52 -1.30 -2.42
CA ILE A 140 3.70 -1.57 -3.84
C ILE A 140 4.41 -0.38 -4.48
N GLN A 141 5.44 -0.69 -5.25
CA GLN A 141 6.31 0.28 -5.93
C GLN A 141 5.94 0.39 -7.41
N THR A 142 6.44 1.43 -8.05
CA THR A 142 6.28 1.67 -9.51
C THR A 142 7.22 0.82 -10.37
N CYS A 143 8.08 0.02 -9.76
CA CYS A 143 9.01 -0.89 -10.42
C CYS A 143 9.20 -2.16 -9.59
N VAL A 144 9.76 -3.17 -10.19
CA VAL A 144 9.97 -4.50 -9.58
C VAL A 144 11.42 -4.93 -9.63
N GLY A 145 11.77 -5.92 -8.82
CA GLY A 145 13.12 -6.52 -8.83
C GLY A 145 13.48 -7.12 -10.19
N SER A 146 14.73 -6.93 -10.60
CA SER A 146 15.20 -7.42 -11.89
C SER A 146 15.44 -8.95 -11.90
N ALA A 147 15.40 -9.57 -13.07
CA ALA A 147 15.75 -10.97 -13.25
C ALA A 147 17.19 -11.27 -12.77
N LYS A 148 18.14 -10.32 -12.93
CA LYS A 148 19.50 -10.47 -12.41
C LYS A 148 19.54 -10.54 -10.89
N LEU A 149 18.67 -9.83 -10.20
CA LEU A 149 18.56 -9.89 -8.74
C LEU A 149 18.04 -11.24 -8.28
N THR A 150 16.94 -11.72 -8.85
CA THR A 150 16.35 -13.01 -8.47
C THR A 150 17.26 -14.19 -8.80
N ASP A 151 18.02 -14.11 -9.90
CA ASP A 151 19.04 -15.11 -10.23
C ASP A 151 20.20 -15.11 -9.24
N ARG A 152 20.66 -13.94 -8.81
CA ARG A 152 21.72 -13.81 -7.79
C ARG A 152 21.26 -14.37 -6.44
N ILE A 153 20.02 -14.12 -6.04
CA ILE A 153 19.44 -14.68 -4.82
C ILE A 153 19.37 -16.22 -4.93
N ARG A 154 18.89 -16.73 -6.07
CA ARG A 154 18.82 -18.16 -6.33
C ARG A 154 20.17 -18.82 -6.18
N LYS A 155 21.22 -18.29 -6.81
CA LYS A 155 22.60 -18.81 -6.69
C LYS A 155 23.08 -18.81 -5.25
N ALA A 156 22.87 -17.73 -4.50
CA ALA A 156 23.26 -17.64 -3.10
C ALA A 156 22.54 -18.68 -2.21
N LEU A 157 21.33 -19.08 -2.56
CA LEU A 157 20.57 -20.11 -1.84
C LEU A 157 20.99 -21.53 -2.26
N GLU A 158 21.34 -21.76 -3.53
CA GLU A 158 21.77 -23.04 -4.08
C GLU A 158 23.16 -23.48 -3.59
N GLU A 159 23.97 -22.54 -3.05
CA GLU A 159 25.24 -22.88 -2.38
C GLU A 159 25.06 -23.69 -1.09
N TRP A 160 23.82 -23.77 -0.57
CA TRP A 160 23.52 -24.43 0.71
C TRP A 160 22.53 -25.57 0.52
N ASP A 161 22.90 -26.74 1.03
CA ASP A 161 21.98 -27.87 1.12
C ASP A 161 21.18 -27.78 2.44
N GLY A 162 19.92 -27.30 2.36
CA GLY A 162 19.05 -27.09 3.52
C GLY A 162 18.85 -25.62 3.90
N VAL A 163 18.93 -25.33 5.20
CA VAL A 163 18.69 -23.97 5.72
C VAL A 163 19.96 -23.13 5.57
N PRO A 164 19.94 -22.02 4.83
CA PRO A 164 21.11 -21.17 4.63
C PRO A 164 21.51 -20.46 5.93
N PRO A 165 22.77 -19.99 6.08
CA PRO A 165 23.23 -19.22 7.22
C PRO A 165 22.43 -17.94 7.42
N MET A 166 22.38 -17.42 8.65
CA MET A 166 21.65 -16.20 9.01
C MET A 166 22.02 -14.97 8.15
N SER A 167 23.27 -14.86 7.75
CA SER A 167 23.73 -13.77 6.85
C SER A 167 23.06 -13.82 5.48
N VAL A 168 22.93 -15.03 4.92
CA VAL A 168 22.25 -15.27 3.64
C VAL A 168 20.73 -15.05 3.79
N GLN A 169 20.14 -15.60 4.86
CA GLN A 169 18.72 -15.38 5.16
C GLN A 169 18.42 -13.88 5.24
N LYS A 170 19.20 -13.13 6.02
CA LYS A 170 19.05 -11.68 6.15
C LYS A 170 19.12 -10.97 4.79
N TYR A 171 20.15 -11.26 4.00
CA TYR A 171 20.29 -10.71 2.66
C TYR A 171 19.04 -10.97 1.80
N VAL A 172 18.59 -12.22 1.75
CA VAL A 172 17.42 -12.61 0.96
C VAL A 172 16.16 -11.92 1.46
N LEU A 173 15.94 -11.87 2.77
CA LEU A 173 14.76 -11.22 3.35
C LEU A 173 14.76 -9.70 3.11
N ASP A 174 15.93 -9.06 3.17
CA ASP A 174 16.03 -7.61 2.91
C ASP A 174 15.69 -7.30 1.44
N GLU A 175 16.18 -8.11 0.48
CA GLU A 175 15.81 -7.97 -0.92
C GLU A 175 14.33 -8.32 -1.18
N CYS A 176 13.80 -9.34 -0.50
CA CYS A 176 12.40 -9.69 -0.56
C CYS A 176 11.49 -8.57 -0.06
N ARG A 177 11.84 -7.92 1.06
CA ARG A 177 11.09 -6.77 1.59
C ARG A 177 11.18 -5.57 0.66
N LYS A 178 12.38 -5.31 0.14
CA LYS A 178 12.62 -4.17 -0.74
C LYS A 178 11.83 -4.23 -2.04
N TRP A 179 11.69 -5.42 -2.62
CA TRP A 179 11.14 -5.62 -3.95
C TRP A 179 9.81 -6.40 -3.98
N ASN A 180 9.24 -6.68 -2.81
CA ASN A 180 8.04 -7.51 -2.67
C ASN A 180 8.15 -8.85 -3.41
N LEU A 181 9.33 -9.53 -3.27
CA LEU A 181 9.52 -10.83 -3.90
C LEU A 181 8.77 -11.92 -3.14
N VAL A 182 8.21 -12.87 -3.87
CA VAL A 182 7.48 -14.02 -3.36
C VAL A 182 8.08 -15.32 -3.85
N TRP A 183 7.93 -16.38 -3.07
CA TRP A 183 8.47 -17.70 -3.39
C TRP A 183 7.58 -18.38 -4.43
N VAL A 184 8.13 -18.73 -5.59
CA VAL A 184 7.43 -19.38 -6.70
C VAL A 184 7.95 -20.77 -7.01
N GLY A 185 8.99 -21.22 -6.30
CA GLY A 185 9.62 -22.53 -6.44
C GLY A 185 10.68 -22.74 -5.36
N ARG A 186 11.27 -23.96 -5.31
CA ARG A 186 12.42 -24.22 -4.42
C ARG A 186 13.56 -23.26 -4.77
N ASN A 187 14.04 -22.47 -3.79
CA ASN A 187 15.07 -21.46 -3.92
C ASN A 187 14.78 -20.41 -5.03
N LYS A 188 13.53 -20.27 -5.47
CA LYS A 188 13.15 -19.39 -6.56
C LYS A 188 12.20 -18.30 -6.10
N LEU A 189 12.64 -17.07 -6.21
CA LEU A 189 11.87 -15.85 -5.96
C LEU A 189 11.49 -15.17 -7.27
N ALA A 190 10.33 -14.53 -7.26
CA ALA A 190 9.88 -13.68 -8.34
C ALA A 190 9.20 -12.41 -7.80
N PRO A 191 9.21 -11.30 -8.55
CA PRO A 191 8.34 -10.18 -8.27
C PRO A 191 6.88 -10.56 -8.54
N LEU A 192 5.97 -9.83 -7.93
CA LEU A 192 4.54 -9.93 -8.21
C LEU A 192 4.25 -9.65 -9.69
N GLU A 193 3.29 -10.37 -10.26
CA GLU A 193 2.74 -10.05 -11.57
C GLU A 193 1.77 -8.84 -11.49
N PRO A 194 1.56 -8.07 -12.58
CA PRO A 194 0.66 -6.92 -12.52
C PRO A 194 -0.77 -7.25 -12.07
N ASP A 195 -1.31 -8.41 -12.44
CA ASP A 195 -2.64 -8.85 -12.01
C ASP A 195 -2.69 -9.26 -10.52
N GLU A 196 -1.59 -9.74 -9.96
CA GLU A 196 -1.46 -9.93 -8.51
C GLU A 196 -1.41 -8.59 -7.77
N VAL A 197 -0.72 -7.60 -8.35
CA VAL A 197 -0.68 -6.24 -7.80
C VAL A 197 -2.04 -5.57 -7.87
N GLU A 198 -2.78 -5.73 -8.97
CA GLU A 198 -4.16 -5.26 -9.12
C GLU A 198 -5.04 -5.80 -7.98
N MET A 199 -5.02 -7.11 -7.77
CA MET A 199 -5.78 -7.76 -6.69
C MET A 199 -5.39 -7.23 -5.31
N LEU A 200 -4.08 -7.08 -5.04
CA LEU A 200 -3.57 -6.59 -3.75
C LEU A 200 -3.94 -5.12 -3.48
N LEU A 201 -4.24 -4.34 -4.51
CA LEU A 201 -4.70 -2.96 -4.42
C LEU A 201 -6.23 -2.84 -4.48
N GLY A 202 -6.96 -3.97 -4.60
CA GLY A 202 -8.42 -4.01 -4.69
C GLY A 202 -8.98 -3.75 -6.09
N PHE A 203 -8.14 -3.72 -7.13
CA PHE A 203 -8.61 -3.61 -8.51
C PHE A 203 -9.09 -4.97 -9.06
N PRO A 204 -10.02 -4.96 -10.00
CA PRO A 204 -10.35 -6.15 -10.77
C PRO A 204 -9.13 -6.71 -11.51
N ARG A 205 -9.05 -8.02 -11.61
CA ARG A 205 -7.95 -8.68 -12.34
C ARG A 205 -7.91 -8.22 -13.81
N ASN A 206 -6.71 -7.97 -14.31
CA ASN A 206 -6.45 -7.43 -15.65
C ASN A 206 -6.98 -6.00 -15.90
N HIS A 207 -7.27 -5.25 -14.83
CA HIS A 207 -7.76 -3.89 -14.91
C HIS A 207 -6.86 -2.97 -15.75
N THR A 208 -5.55 -3.08 -15.57
CA THR A 208 -4.57 -2.27 -16.33
C THR A 208 -4.14 -2.92 -17.66
N ARG A 209 -4.77 -4.03 -18.07
CA ARG A 209 -4.41 -4.76 -19.28
C ARG A 209 -5.20 -4.23 -20.50
N GLY A 210 -4.50 -3.89 -21.56
CA GLY A 210 -5.14 -3.50 -22.83
C GLY A 210 -4.37 -2.36 -23.52
N GLY A 211 -4.86 -1.96 -24.71
CA GLY A 211 -4.36 -0.79 -25.43
C GLY A 211 -2.85 -0.75 -25.72
N GLY A 212 -2.16 -1.89 -25.76
CA GLY A 212 -0.70 -1.92 -25.95
C GLY A 212 0.12 -1.47 -24.73
N ILE A 213 -0.51 -1.33 -23.54
CA ILE A 213 0.19 -0.92 -22.31
C ILE A 213 1.24 -1.96 -21.94
N SER A 214 2.48 -1.51 -21.77
CA SER A 214 3.59 -2.40 -21.38
C SER A 214 3.46 -2.88 -19.93
N ARG A 215 4.08 -4.03 -19.63
CA ARG A 215 4.16 -4.52 -18.24
C ARG A 215 4.78 -3.48 -17.29
N THR A 216 5.77 -2.74 -17.77
CA THR A 216 6.40 -1.66 -16.99
C THR A 216 5.43 -0.53 -16.68
N ASP A 217 4.61 -0.13 -17.65
CA ASP A 217 3.63 0.94 -17.44
C ASP A 217 2.50 0.50 -16.52
N ARG A 218 2.11 -0.78 -16.57
CA ARG A 218 1.18 -1.35 -15.57
C ARG A 218 1.71 -1.20 -14.16
N TYR A 219 2.98 -1.54 -13.88
CA TYR A 219 3.58 -1.34 -12.56
C TYR A 219 3.64 0.14 -12.15
N LYS A 220 3.96 1.03 -13.09
CA LYS A 220 3.97 2.47 -12.80
C LYS A 220 2.59 2.97 -12.41
N SER A 221 1.56 2.60 -13.17
CA SER A 221 0.18 2.99 -12.89
C SER A 221 -0.27 2.47 -11.54
N LEU A 222 -0.07 1.17 -11.27
CA LEU A 222 -0.48 0.52 -10.02
C LEU A 222 0.28 1.06 -8.80
N GLY A 223 1.58 1.30 -8.91
CA GLY A 223 2.37 1.88 -7.82
C GLY A 223 1.96 3.31 -7.45
N ASN A 224 1.41 4.06 -8.41
CA ASN A 224 0.89 5.42 -8.22
C ASN A 224 -0.62 5.48 -7.95
N SER A 225 -1.32 4.35 -8.02
CA SER A 225 -2.78 4.32 -7.82
C SER A 225 -3.18 4.43 -6.35
N PHE A 226 -4.48 4.61 -6.11
CA PHE A 226 -5.10 4.45 -4.80
C PHE A 226 -5.12 2.98 -4.34
N GLN A 227 -5.28 2.77 -3.04
CA GLN A 227 -5.76 1.51 -2.50
C GLN A 227 -7.29 1.54 -2.59
N VAL A 228 -7.87 0.74 -3.46
CA VAL A 228 -9.32 0.76 -3.75
C VAL A 228 -10.15 0.46 -2.50
N ASP A 229 -9.73 -0.52 -1.71
CA ASP A 229 -10.43 -0.88 -0.47
C ASP A 229 -10.54 0.30 0.51
N ILE A 230 -9.48 1.11 0.64
CA ILE A 230 -9.49 2.32 1.48
C ILE A 230 -10.42 3.37 0.88
N PHE A 231 -10.33 3.56 -0.43
CA PHE A 231 -11.18 4.52 -1.12
C PHE A 231 -12.67 4.18 -0.95
N ILE A 232 -13.02 2.90 -1.07
CA ILE A 232 -14.39 2.42 -0.81
C ILE A 232 -14.82 2.71 0.64
N LEU A 233 -13.93 2.48 1.61
CA LEU A 233 -14.21 2.81 3.02
C LEU A 233 -14.57 4.28 3.22
N PHE A 234 -13.81 5.19 2.61
CA PHE A 234 -14.10 6.63 2.70
C PHE A 234 -15.40 7.02 2.00
N LEU A 235 -15.73 6.37 0.88
CA LEU A 235 -16.92 6.66 0.09
C LEU A 235 -18.17 5.93 0.57
N SER A 236 -18.05 4.86 1.36
CA SER A 236 -19.16 3.99 1.71
C SER A 236 -20.35 4.72 2.34
N TYR A 237 -20.06 5.71 3.20
CA TYR A 237 -21.11 6.54 3.78
C TYR A 237 -21.78 7.44 2.73
N PHE A 238 -21.00 8.11 1.90
CA PHE A 238 -21.48 9.02 0.87
C PHE A 238 -22.39 8.31 -0.13
N LEU A 239 -22.04 7.11 -0.53
CA LEU A 239 -22.83 6.32 -1.46
C LEU A 239 -24.19 5.90 -0.87
N ASN A 240 -24.24 5.62 0.42
CA ASN A 240 -25.52 5.25 1.08
C ASN A 240 -26.46 6.43 1.30
N GLU A 241 -25.96 7.64 1.54
CA GLU A 241 -26.82 8.81 1.68
C GLU A 241 -27.29 9.37 0.34
N VAL A 242 -26.42 9.36 -0.67
CA VAL A 242 -26.74 9.91 -2.00
C VAL A 242 -27.50 8.90 -2.86
N PHE A 243 -27.27 7.62 -2.64
CA PHE A 243 -27.94 6.51 -3.33
C PHE A 243 -28.44 5.49 -2.30
N PRO A 244 -29.58 5.72 -1.64
CA PRO A 244 -30.14 4.73 -0.74
C PRO A 244 -30.46 3.46 -1.52
N ILE A 245 -29.55 2.50 -1.47
CA ILE A 245 -29.70 1.21 -2.12
C ILE A 245 -30.41 0.30 -1.13
N SER A 246 -31.64 -0.09 -1.48
CA SER A 246 -32.32 -1.20 -0.82
C SER A 246 -31.46 -2.47 -0.89
N ASP A 247 -31.48 -3.26 0.14
CA ASP A 247 -30.75 -4.46 0.57
C ASP A 247 -30.31 -5.52 -0.47
N SER A 248 -29.94 -5.17 -1.67
CA SER A 248 -29.54 -6.12 -2.71
C SER A 248 -28.22 -5.71 -3.35
N ILE A 249 -27.15 -6.38 -2.90
CA ILE A 249 -25.89 -6.57 -3.62
C ILE A 249 -25.24 -5.27 -4.10
N ILE A 250 -24.32 -4.75 -3.32
CA ILE A 250 -23.37 -3.72 -3.77
C ILE A 250 -22.40 -4.36 -4.78
N HIS A 251 -22.84 -4.52 -6.01
CA HIS A 251 -21.93 -4.53 -7.14
C HIS A 251 -21.55 -3.08 -7.42
N LEU A 252 -20.50 -2.62 -6.76
CA LEU A 252 -19.92 -1.32 -7.08
C LEU A 252 -19.30 -1.42 -8.47
N ASN A 253 -20.09 -1.13 -9.50
CA ASN A 253 -19.54 -0.75 -10.78
C ASN A 253 -18.92 0.64 -10.60
N ILE A 254 -17.65 0.68 -10.22
CA ILE A 254 -16.88 1.91 -10.17
C ILE A 254 -16.71 2.37 -11.63
N PHE A 255 -17.56 3.31 -12.04
CA PHE A 255 -17.34 4.03 -13.28
C PHE A 255 -16.11 4.91 -13.09
N TYR A 256 -15.02 4.53 -13.73
CA TYR A 256 -13.86 5.40 -13.84
C TYR A 256 -14.23 6.61 -14.69
N LEU A 257 -14.23 7.78 -14.08
CA LEU A 257 -14.12 9.01 -14.84
C LEU A 257 -12.68 9.06 -15.37
N ASN A 258 -12.55 8.81 -16.67
CA ASN A 258 -11.33 9.11 -17.41
C ASN A 258 -11.11 10.63 -17.35
N CYS A 259 -10.03 11.06 -16.69
CA CYS A 259 -9.36 12.31 -16.96
C CYS A 259 -8.07 12.03 -17.73
#